data_9364d0a97d65306be98b6da6f16197e1
#
_entry.id   9364d0a97d65306be98b6da6f16197e1
#
_cell.length_a   1.000
_cell.length_b   1.000
_cell.length_c   1.000
_cell.angle_alpha   90.00
_cell.angle_beta   90.00
_cell.angle_gamma   90.00
#
_symmetry.space_group_name_H-M   'P 1'
#
loop_
_entity.id
_entity.type
_entity.pdbx_description
1 polymer ?
#
loop_
_entity_poly.entity_id
_entity_poly.type
_entity_poly.pdbx_seq_one_letter_code
_entity_poly.pdbx_strand_id
1 'polypeptide(L)'
;MIVDIKKLTKTFSDGSKKLHVLKDINLQIDKGSIITIKGPSGSGKSTLLSIIGTLDNADSGELLINGISIQDNTNIDKLRNKSIGFIFQFHNLISEHTLEENVSLPKMIAKEQLDKKELIELFEYFDLKDRMNSFPNDLSGGEKQRVAVMRAIINNPSIIIADEPTGNLDKENALKMMSLFQKLNTEKKLTIIVATHDENVFNIGHKKYQLVDGYLELVH
;
A
#
# COMPACT_ATOMS: atom_id res chain seq x y z
N MET A 1 -1.53 -11.53 14.51
CA MET A 1 -1.06 -10.22 14.01
C MET A 1 -0.24 -10.41 12.74
N ILE A 2 -0.37 -9.49 11.80
CA ILE A 2 0.41 -9.49 10.54
C ILE A 2 1.50 -8.40 10.56
N VAL A 3 1.23 -7.28 11.23
CA VAL A 3 2.19 -6.20 11.52
C VAL A 3 2.18 -5.94 13.01
N ASP A 4 3.36 -5.87 13.63
CA ASP A 4 3.55 -5.50 15.03
C ASP A 4 4.68 -4.47 15.11
N ILE A 5 4.35 -3.27 15.57
CA ILE A 5 5.27 -2.14 15.74
C ILE A 5 5.33 -1.77 17.20
N LYS A 6 6.55 -1.64 17.73
CA LYS A 6 6.79 -1.22 19.12
C LYS A 6 7.81 -0.10 19.18
N LYS A 7 7.41 1.02 19.79
CA LYS A 7 8.25 2.19 20.07
C LYS A 7 9.06 2.68 18.87
N LEU A 8 8.46 2.64 17.67
CA LEU A 8 9.15 3.00 16.44
C LEU A 8 9.31 4.52 16.35
N THR A 9 10.51 4.94 16.01
CA THR A 9 10.84 6.37 15.80
C THR A 9 11.46 6.62 14.45
N LYS A 10 11.26 7.83 13.91
CA LYS A 10 11.93 8.30 12.69
C LYS A 10 12.21 9.78 12.77
N THR A 11 13.45 10.15 12.46
CA THR A 11 13.93 11.53 12.43
C THR A 11 14.63 11.78 11.11
N PHE A 12 14.34 12.90 10.47
CA PHE A 12 15.09 13.40 9.32
C PHE A 12 15.99 14.55 9.77
N SER A 13 17.18 14.64 9.19
CA SER A 13 18.13 15.72 9.43
C SER A 13 18.18 16.64 8.21
N ASP A 14 17.95 17.92 8.41
CA ASP A 14 18.14 18.95 7.40
C ASP A 14 19.18 19.96 7.96
N GLY A 15 20.42 19.76 7.55
CA GLY A 15 21.56 20.49 8.12
C GLY A 15 21.65 20.29 9.64
N SER A 16 21.52 21.41 10.40
CA SER A 16 21.57 21.39 11.87
C SER A 16 20.23 21.07 12.54
N LYS A 17 19.13 21.05 11.79
CA LYS A 17 17.78 20.81 12.35
C LYS A 17 17.42 19.32 12.27
N LYS A 18 16.95 18.78 13.39
CA LYS A 18 16.37 17.43 13.47
C LYS A 18 14.85 17.56 13.49
N LEU A 19 14.19 16.88 12.52
CA LEU A 19 12.74 16.80 12.45
C LEU A 19 12.31 15.40 12.90
N HIS A 20 11.75 15.29 14.09
CA HIS A 20 11.18 14.04 14.61
C HIS A 20 9.80 13.82 13.96
N VAL A 21 9.74 12.93 12.94
CA VAL A 21 8.54 12.69 12.14
C VAL A 21 7.65 11.61 12.77
N LEU A 22 8.25 10.56 13.33
CA LEU A 22 7.52 9.51 14.06
C LEU A 22 8.09 9.39 15.47
N LYS A 23 7.21 9.35 16.48
CA LYS A 23 7.57 9.39 17.89
C LYS A 23 6.85 8.28 18.64
N ASP A 24 7.61 7.27 19.07
CA ASP A 24 7.12 6.16 19.90
C ASP A 24 5.87 5.47 19.34
N ILE A 25 5.85 5.21 18.03
CA ILE A 25 4.71 4.57 17.36
C ILE A 25 4.55 3.14 17.85
N ASN A 26 3.34 2.82 18.29
CA ASN A 26 2.91 1.47 18.64
C ASN A 26 1.68 1.12 17.81
N LEU A 27 1.74 0.02 17.01
CA LEU A 27 0.66 -0.35 16.11
C LEU A 27 0.60 -1.87 15.93
N GLN A 28 -0.57 -2.44 16.15
CA GLN A 28 -0.83 -3.86 15.95
C GLN A 28 -1.95 -4.05 14.94
N ILE A 29 -1.65 -4.79 13.85
CA ILE A 29 -2.58 -5.05 12.75
C ILE A 29 -2.84 -6.55 12.67
N ASP A 30 -4.11 -6.91 12.70
CA ASP A 30 -4.56 -8.28 12.53
C ASP A 30 -4.67 -8.63 11.03
N LYS A 31 -4.40 -9.90 10.71
CA LYS A 31 -4.54 -10.38 9.33
C LYS A 31 -5.99 -10.25 8.84
N GLY A 32 -6.15 -9.79 7.60
CA GLY A 32 -7.45 -9.63 6.97
C GLY A 32 -8.25 -8.42 7.48
N SER A 33 -7.60 -7.43 8.10
CA SER A 33 -8.23 -6.18 8.49
C SER A 33 -7.94 -5.05 7.50
N ILE A 34 -8.85 -4.06 7.46
CA ILE A 34 -8.62 -2.77 6.81
C ILE A 34 -8.28 -1.77 7.92
N ILE A 35 -7.11 -1.16 7.84
CA ILE A 35 -6.64 -0.10 8.74
C ILE A 35 -6.57 1.20 7.96
N THR A 36 -7.14 2.25 8.52
CA THR A 36 -7.05 3.58 7.93
C THR A 36 -6.34 4.54 8.88
N ILE A 37 -5.44 5.35 8.31
CA ILE A 37 -4.64 6.32 9.05
C ILE A 37 -4.89 7.69 8.45
N LYS A 38 -5.47 8.63 9.23
CA LYS A 38 -5.61 10.01 8.80
C LYS A 38 -4.69 10.93 9.56
N GLY A 39 -4.47 12.13 9.01
CA GLY A 39 -3.69 13.19 9.63
C GLY A 39 -3.41 14.30 8.64
N PRO A 40 -2.99 15.47 9.09
CA PRO A 40 -2.65 16.58 8.23
C PRO A 40 -1.49 16.24 7.28
N SER A 41 -1.30 17.06 6.24
CA SER A 41 -0.11 16.96 5.39
C SER A 41 1.16 17.13 6.23
N GLY A 42 2.18 16.32 5.98
CA GLY A 42 3.42 16.35 6.72
C GLY A 42 3.39 15.68 8.11
N SER A 43 2.28 15.06 8.53
CA SER A 43 2.20 14.37 9.84
C SER A 43 3.04 13.09 9.95
N GLY A 44 3.59 12.58 8.82
CA GLY A 44 4.40 11.35 8.81
C GLY A 44 3.68 10.10 8.29
N LYS A 45 2.46 10.20 7.73
CA LYS A 45 1.70 9.05 7.20
C LYS A 45 2.49 8.26 6.16
N SER A 46 2.97 8.92 5.11
CA SER A 46 3.76 8.28 4.05
C SER A 46 5.07 7.71 4.58
N THR A 47 5.70 8.36 5.57
CA THR A 47 6.89 7.84 6.26
C THR A 47 6.57 6.55 7.01
N LEU A 48 5.47 6.52 7.78
CA LEU A 48 5.04 5.31 8.49
C LEU A 48 4.73 4.18 7.50
N LEU A 49 3.99 4.47 6.42
CA LEU A 49 3.70 3.49 5.38
C LEU A 49 4.96 2.99 4.67
N SER A 50 5.94 3.87 4.39
CA SER A 50 7.22 3.50 3.79
C SER A 50 8.02 2.57 4.69
N ILE A 51 8.02 2.79 6.00
CA ILE A 51 8.71 1.92 6.97
C ILE A 51 7.99 0.56 7.08
N ILE A 52 6.65 0.54 7.20
CA ILE A 52 5.89 -0.71 7.18
C ILE A 52 6.11 -1.46 5.86
N GLY A 53 6.19 -0.71 4.76
CA GLY A 53 6.49 -1.24 3.43
C GLY A 53 7.94 -1.65 3.20
N THR A 54 8.81 -1.47 4.17
CA THR A 54 10.25 -1.75 4.05
C THR A 54 10.97 -0.97 2.94
N LEU A 55 10.42 0.21 2.57
CA LEU A 55 11.03 1.15 1.63
C LEU A 55 11.96 2.14 2.34
N ASP A 56 11.75 2.35 3.64
CA ASP A 56 12.61 3.15 4.52
C ASP A 56 12.82 2.38 5.85
N ASN A 57 13.83 2.78 6.61
CA ASN A 57 14.16 2.19 7.89
C ASN A 57 13.74 3.11 9.04
N ALA A 58 13.29 2.52 10.15
CA ALA A 58 13.15 3.23 11.41
C ALA A 58 14.52 3.54 12.01
N ASP A 59 14.61 4.60 12.81
CA ASP A 59 15.83 4.91 13.57
C ASP A 59 15.92 4.07 14.84
N SER A 60 14.77 3.72 15.42
CA SER A 60 14.69 2.83 16.59
C SER A 60 13.31 2.18 16.69
N GLY A 61 13.18 1.22 17.60
CA GLY A 61 11.96 0.43 17.80
C GLY A 61 12.00 -0.88 17.03
N GLU A 62 10.91 -1.63 17.10
CA GLU A 62 10.78 -2.94 16.47
C GLU A 62 9.67 -2.94 15.44
N LEU A 63 9.89 -3.59 14.30
CA LEU A 63 8.90 -3.88 13.29
C LEU A 63 8.93 -5.35 12.91
N LEU A 64 7.82 -6.05 13.15
CA LEU A 64 7.62 -7.41 12.67
C LEU A 64 6.55 -7.43 11.58
N ILE A 65 6.82 -8.16 10.49
CA ILE A 65 5.88 -8.44 9.40
C ILE A 65 5.77 -9.95 9.26
N ASN A 66 4.56 -10.48 9.37
CA ASN A 66 4.32 -11.93 9.41
C ASN A 66 5.17 -12.65 10.48
N GLY A 67 5.44 -11.99 11.61
CA GLY A 67 6.29 -12.50 12.69
C GLY A 67 7.80 -12.47 12.41
N ILE A 68 8.22 -11.89 11.27
CA ILE A 68 9.63 -11.74 10.88
C ILE A 68 10.09 -10.34 11.28
N SER A 69 11.17 -10.25 12.08
CA SER A 69 11.84 -8.98 12.40
C SER A 69 12.45 -8.38 11.14
N ILE A 70 12.14 -7.11 10.87
CA ILE A 70 12.67 -6.42 9.69
C ILE A 70 14.13 -6.02 9.90
N GLN A 71 14.51 -5.68 11.12
CA GLN A 71 15.88 -5.27 11.46
C GLN A 71 16.89 -6.42 11.28
N ASP A 72 16.47 -7.67 11.52
CA ASP A 72 17.32 -8.85 11.47
C ASP A 72 17.22 -9.62 10.14
N ASN A 73 16.35 -9.18 9.23
CA ASN A 73 16.09 -9.91 8.00
C ASN A 73 17.09 -9.56 6.89
N THR A 74 17.86 -10.55 6.45
CA THR A 74 18.81 -10.39 5.33
C THR A 74 18.14 -10.46 3.95
N ASN A 75 16.85 -10.81 3.86
CA ASN A 75 16.10 -10.99 2.61
C ASN A 75 14.88 -10.05 2.51
N ILE A 76 15.04 -8.79 2.91
CA ILE A 76 13.96 -7.79 2.93
C ILE A 76 13.32 -7.61 1.55
N ASP A 77 14.10 -7.59 0.47
CA ASP A 77 13.58 -7.41 -0.89
C ASP A 77 12.65 -8.55 -1.30
N LYS A 78 13.00 -9.79 -0.94
CA LYS A 78 12.15 -10.96 -1.20
C LYS A 78 10.87 -10.92 -0.34
N LEU A 79 10.99 -10.52 0.93
CA LEU A 79 9.82 -10.34 1.80
C LEU A 79 8.91 -9.26 1.23
N ARG A 80 9.44 -8.10 0.85
CA ARG A 80 8.68 -7.01 0.25
C ARG A 80 7.96 -7.47 -1.01
N ASN A 81 8.67 -8.07 -1.97
CA ASN A 81 8.11 -8.51 -3.23
C ASN A 81 6.99 -9.54 -3.06
N LYS A 82 7.13 -10.48 -2.10
CA LYS A 82 6.15 -11.57 -1.89
C LYS A 82 5.00 -11.21 -0.96
N SER A 83 5.23 -10.33 0.00
CA SER A 83 4.27 -10.10 1.09
C SER A 83 3.57 -8.76 1.04
N ILE A 84 4.10 -7.79 0.28
CA ILE A 84 3.62 -6.40 0.30
C ILE A 84 3.34 -5.93 -1.12
N GLY A 85 2.10 -5.44 -1.34
CA GLY A 85 1.73 -4.70 -2.54
C GLY A 85 1.60 -3.22 -2.24
N PHE A 86 2.02 -2.37 -3.17
CA PHE A 86 1.97 -0.91 -3.02
C PHE A 86 1.01 -0.26 -4.00
N ILE A 87 0.23 0.68 -3.51
CA ILE A 87 -0.66 1.54 -4.29
C ILE A 87 -0.33 2.99 -3.89
N PHE A 88 0.08 3.79 -4.87
CA PHE A 88 0.46 5.19 -4.69
C PHE A 88 -0.56 6.14 -5.30
N GLN A 89 -0.60 7.37 -4.81
CA GLN A 89 -1.47 8.42 -5.32
C GLN A 89 -1.26 8.69 -6.82
N PHE A 90 -0.02 8.66 -7.31
CA PHE A 90 0.32 8.91 -8.71
C PHE A 90 0.45 7.63 -9.55
N HIS A 91 -0.11 6.50 -9.09
CA HIS A 91 -0.12 5.20 -9.75
C HIS A 91 1.27 4.58 -9.99
N ASN A 92 2.29 5.38 -10.29
CA ASN A 92 3.68 4.98 -10.59
C ASN A 92 3.75 3.85 -11.64
N LEU A 93 2.93 3.96 -12.68
CA LEU A 93 3.00 3.07 -13.85
C LEU A 93 4.17 3.51 -14.74
N ILE A 94 4.85 2.55 -15.34
CA ILE A 94 5.94 2.79 -16.30
C ILE A 94 5.30 3.11 -17.65
N SER A 95 5.47 4.32 -18.13
CA SER A 95 4.79 4.86 -19.34
C SER A 95 5.16 4.11 -20.61
N GLU A 96 6.38 3.57 -20.67
CA GLU A 96 6.96 2.85 -21.80
C GLU A 96 6.56 1.36 -21.84
N HIS A 97 5.87 0.88 -20.82
CA HIS A 97 5.35 -0.48 -20.69
C HIS A 97 3.85 -0.52 -20.94
N THR A 98 3.40 -1.57 -21.59
CA THR A 98 1.97 -1.91 -21.68
C THR A 98 1.37 -2.16 -20.29
N LEU A 99 0.05 -2.24 -20.19
CA LEU A 99 -0.60 -2.58 -18.92
C LEU A 99 -0.26 -4.00 -18.48
N GLU A 100 -0.21 -4.94 -19.43
CA GLU A 100 0.21 -6.32 -19.17
C GLU A 100 1.61 -6.36 -18.55
N GLU A 101 2.56 -5.64 -19.15
CA GLU A 101 3.93 -5.56 -18.65
C GLU A 101 4.00 -4.90 -17.27
N ASN A 102 3.29 -3.77 -17.06
CA ASN A 102 3.22 -3.10 -15.76
C ASN A 102 2.71 -4.02 -14.64
N VAL A 103 1.63 -4.78 -14.91
CA VAL A 103 1.04 -5.70 -13.94
C VAL A 103 1.96 -6.88 -13.67
N SER A 104 2.70 -7.34 -14.67
CA SER A 104 3.59 -8.50 -14.60
C SER A 104 4.91 -8.24 -13.88
N LEU A 105 5.34 -6.98 -13.74
CA LEU A 105 6.63 -6.59 -13.17
C LEU A 105 6.97 -7.29 -11.83
N PRO A 106 6.08 -7.37 -10.83
CA PRO A 106 6.42 -8.01 -9.56
C PRO A 106 6.73 -9.50 -9.69
N LYS A 107 6.05 -10.23 -10.60
CA LYS A 107 6.33 -11.64 -10.92
C LYS A 107 7.68 -11.78 -11.62
N MET A 108 7.97 -10.89 -12.56
CA MET A 108 9.26 -10.87 -13.27
C MET A 108 10.43 -10.63 -12.32
N ILE A 109 10.30 -9.67 -11.38
CA ILE A 109 11.31 -9.39 -10.34
C ILE A 109 11.51 -10.61 -9.43
N ALA A 110 10.43 -11.32 -9.09
CA ALA A 110 10.49 -12.55 -8.32
C ALA A 110 11.13 -13.72 -9.08
N LYS A 111 11.35 -13.58 -10.40
CA LYS A 111 11.76 -14.66 -11.32
C LYS A 111 10.76 -15.83 -11.31
N GLU A 112 9.48 -15.53 -11.09
CA GLU A 112 8.39 -16.49 -11.11
C GLU A 112 7.73 -16.51 -12.48
N GLN A 113 7.30 -17.68 -12.94
CA GLN A 113 6.51 -17.77 -14.17
C GLN A 113 5.13 -17.16 -13.94
N LEU A 114 4.72 -16.31 -14.87
CA LEU A 114 3.37 -15.77 -14.90
C LEU A 114 2.51 -16.68 -15.77
N ASP A 115 1.45 -17.22 -15.18
CA ASP A 115 0.43 -17.93 -15.96
C ASP A 115 -0.39 -16.89 -16.74
N LYS A 116 -0.37 -17.00 -18.07
CA LYS A 116 -1.11 -16.09 -18.95
C LYS A 116 -2.62 -16.16 -18.69
N LYS A 117 -3.13 -17.31 -18.26
CA LYS A 117 -4.54 -17.46 -17.91
C LYS A 117 -4.88 -16.69 -16.64
N GLU A 118 -4.06 -16.83 -15.59
CA GLU A 118 -4.19 -16.04 -14.33
C GLU A 118 -4.18 -14.52 -14.62
N LEU A 119 -3.30 -14.09 -15.51
CA LEU A 119 -3.21 -12.66 -15.88
C LEU A 119 -4.47 -12.20 -16.62
N ILE A 120 -4.98 -12.97 -17.60
CA ILE A 120 -6.20 -12.62 -18.32
C ILE A 120 -7.40 -12.55 -17.35
N GLU A 121 -7.55 -13.54 -16.45
CA GLU A 121 -8.61 -13.56 -15.44
C GLU A 121 -8.52 -12.34 -14.52
N LEU A 122 -7.30 -11.91 -14.16
CA LEU A 122 -7.09 -10.70 -13.38
C LEU A 122 -7.55 -9.43 -14.14
N PHE A 123 -7.22 -9.32 -15.42
CA PHE A 123 -7.66 -8.19 -16.25
C PHE A 123 -9.19 -8.20 -16.45
N GLU A 124 -9.82 -9.36 -16.60
CA GLU A 124 -11.29 -9.51 -16.64
C GLU A 124 -11.93 -9.05 -15.32
N TYR A 125 -11.40 -9.48 -14.19
CA TYR A 125 -11.90 -9.09 -12.85
C TYR A 125 -11.90 -7.56 -12.63
N PHE A 126 -10.96 -6.85 -13.28
CA PHE A 126 -10.85 -5.39 -13.21
C PHE A 126 -11.48 -4.63 -14.37
N ASP A 127 -12.23 -5.32 -15.26
CA ASP A 127 -12.86 -4.75 -16.46
C ASP A 127 -11.86 -4.03 -17.40
N LEU A 128 -10.67 -4.64 -17.58
CA LEU A 128 -9.58 -4.08 -18.40
C LEU A 128 -9.00 -5.08 -19.42
N LYS A 129 -9.70 -6.22 -19.69
CA LYS A 129 -9.20 -7.25 -20.60
C LYS A 129 -8.80 -6.70 -21.97
N ASP A 130 -9.66 -5.88 -22.58
CA ASP A 130 -9.44 -5.32 -23.90
C ASP A 130 -8.35 -4.23 -23.93
N ARG A 131 -7.82 -3.87 -22.76
CA ARG A 131 -6.80 -2.84 -22.57
C ARG A 131 -5.41 -3.41 -22.28
N MET A 132 -5.21 -4.73 -22.23
CA MET A 132 -3.95 -5.34 -21.83
C MET A 132 -2.73 -4.78 -22.58
N ASN A 133 -2.88 -4.57 -23.89
CA ASN A 133 -1.83 -4.05 -24.77
C ASN A 133 -1.80 -2.49 -24.85
N SER A 134 -2.68 -1.78 -24.16
CA SER A 134 -2.67 -0.31 -24.10
C SER A 134 -1.51 0.17 -23.21
N PHE A 135 -1.15 1.44 -23.37
CA PHE A 135 -0.15 2.11 -22.52
C PHE A 135 -0.83 2.95 -21.44
N PRO A 136 -0.15 3.24 -20.32
CA PRO A 136 -0.72 4.05 -19.25
C PRO A 136 -1.29 5.40 -19.70
N ASN A 137 -0.69 6.03 -20.71
CA ASN A 137 -1.12 7.34 -21.22
C ASN A 137 -2.51 7.31 -21.89
N ASP A 138 -2.97 6.13 -22.32
CA ASP A 138 -4.26 5.93 -22.99
C ASP A 138 -5.42 5.74 -21.99
N LEU A 139 -5.13 5.76 -20.68
CA LEU A 139 -6.10 5.45 -19.63
C LEU A 139 -6.55 6.69 -18.87
N SER A 140 -7.81 6.63 -18.42
CA SER A 140 -8.34 7.54 -17.39
C SER A 140 -7.65 7.31 -16.03
N GLY A 141 -7.75 8.28 -15.11
CA GLY A 141 -7.17 8.16 -13.77
C GLY A 141 -7.69 6.94 -13.00
N GLY A 142 -8.98 6.64 -13.10
CA GLY A 142 -9.59 5.46 -12.46
C GLY A 142 -9.09 4.13 -13.05
N GLU A 143 -8.88 4.06 -14.37
CA GLU A 143 -8.29 2.87 -15.01
C GLU A 143 -6.82 2.70 -14.58
N LYS A 144 -6.02 3.77 -14.57
CA LYS A 144 -4.63 3.75 -14.06
C LYS A 144 -4.56 3.22 -12.63
N GLN A 145 -5.50 3.66 -11.79
CA GLN A 145 -5.54 3.21 -10.39
C GLN A 145 -5.89 1.72 -10.29
N ARG A 146 -6.85 1.23 -11.10
CA ARG A 146 -7.14 -0.21 -11.15
C ARG A 146 -5.91 -1.03 -11.58
N VAL A 147 -5.15 -0.58 -12.59
CA VAL A 147 -3.90 -1.23 -13.01
C VAL A 147 -2.87 -1.22 -11.88
N ALA A 148 -2.73 -0.12 -11.13
CA ALA A 148 -1.86 -0.07 -9.97
C ALA A 148 -2.26 -1.08 -8.87
N VAL A 149 -3.57 -1.27 -8.64
CA VAL A 149 -4.07 -2.31 -7.73
C VAL A 149 -3.76 -3.71 -8.28
N MET A 150 -3.98 -3.98 -9.56
CA MET A 150 -3.65 -5.27 -10.20
C MET A 150 -2.17 -5.60 -10.00
N ARG A 151 -1.28 -4.64 -10.28
CA ARG A 151 0.16 -4.78 -10.06
C ARG A 151 0.49 -5.06 -8.59
N ALA A 152 -0.21 -4.42 -7.66
CA ALA A 152 0.01 -4.62 -6.24
C ALA A 152 -0.38 -6.03 -5.77
N ILE A 153 -1.39 -6.67 -6.39
CA ILE A 153 -1.93 -7.96 -5.92
C ILE A 153 -1.43 -9.18 -6.71
N ILE A 154 -0.71 -9.00 -7.82
CA ILE A 154 -0.33 -10.11 -8.73
C ILE A 154 0.52 -11.20 -8.05
N ASN A 155 1.30 -10.86 -7.04
CA ASN A 155 2.09 -11.80 -6.25
C ASN A 155 1.31 -12.39 -5.07
N ASN A 156 -0.02 -12.19 -5.00
CA ASN A 156 -0.86 -12.61 -3.87
C ASN A 156 -0.28 -12.19 -2.51
N PRO A 157 0.02 -10.88 -2.31
CA PRO A 157 0.62 -10.40 -1.08
C PRO A 157 -0.33 -10.60 0.11
N SER A 158 0.22 -10.59 1.32
CA SER A 158 -0.59 -10.62 2.54
C SER A 158 -1.00 -9.23 3.01
N ILE A 159 -0.30 -8.19 2.56
CA ILE A 159 -0.51 -6.78 2.93
C ILE A 159 -0.55 -5.91 1.68
N ILE A 160 -1.52 -5.02 1.62
CA ILE A 160 -1.56 -3.89 0.68
C ILE A 160 -1.33 -2.61 1.47
N ILE A 161 -0.39 -1.80 1.00
CA ILE A 161 -0.13 -0.45 1.51
C ILE A 161 -0.59 0.55 0.46
N ALA A 162 -1.51 1.43 0.83
CA ALA A 162 -2.08 2.43 -0.06
C ALA A 162 -1.87 3.83 0.52
N ASP A 163 -1.08 4.65 -0.16
CA ASP A 163 -0.83 6.04 0.21
C ASP A 163 -1.66 6.97 -0.67
N GLU A 164 -2.68 7.61 -0.09
CA GLU A 164 -3.65 8.49 -0.75
C GLU A 164 -4.23 7.90 -2.05
N PRO A 165 -4.78 6.66 -2.02
CA PRO A 165 -5.12 5.91 -3.23
C PRO A 165 -6.26 6.53 -4.05
N THR A 166 -6.98 7.50 -3.51
CA THR A 166 -8.10 8.22 -4.16
C THR A 166 -7.80 9.69 -4.41
N GLY A 167 -6.62 10.18 -4.03
CA GLY A 167 -6.31 11.62 -4.04
C GLY A 167 -6.36 12.30 -5.41
N ASN A 168 -6.24 11.52 -6.51
CA ASN A 168 -6.31 12.02 -7.89
C ASN A 168 -7.56 11.52 -8.64
N LEU A 169 -8.54 10.97 -7.93
CA LEU A 169 -9.77 10.44 -8.52
C LEU A 169 -10.94 11.40 -8.30
N ASP A 170 -11.86 11.43 -9.25
CA ASP A 170 -13.17 12.02 -9.02
C ASP A 170 -13.97 11.20 -7.99
N LYS A 171 -15.05 11.76 -7.50
CA LYS A 171 -15.87 11.16 -6.44
C LYS A 171 -16.40 9.77 -6.80
N GLU A 172 -16.81 9.56 -8.05
CA GLU A 172 -17.35 8.27 -8.50
C GLU A 172 -16.27 7.19 -8.53
N ASN A 173 -15.09 7.49 -9.08
CA ASN A 173 -13.95 6.56 -9.11
C ASN A 173 -13.38 6.32 -7.71
N ALA A 174 -13.41 7.31 -6.81
CA ALA A 174 -13.04 7.11 -5.41
C ALA A 174 -13.97 6.10 -4.71
N LEU A 175 -15.29 6.21 -4.91
CA LEU A 175 -16.26 5.24 -4.36
C LEU A 175 -16.05 3.83 -4.92
N LYS A 176 -15.80 3.70 -6.23
CA LYS A 176 -15.47 2.41 -6.87
C LYS A 176 -14.21 1.80 -6.26
N MET A 177 -13.19 2.62 -6.00
CA MET A 177 -11.93 2.16 -5.37
C MET A 177 -12.14 1.68 -3.94
N MET A 178 -12.94 2.37 -3.14
CA MET A 178 -13.28 1.92 -1.78
C MET A 178 -14.02 0.57 -1.79
N SER A 179 -15.02 0.44 -2.68
CA SER A 179 -15.75 -0.83 -2.86
C SER A 179 -14.81 -1.95 -3.29
N LEU A 180 -13.84 -1.67 -4.17
CA LEU A 180 -12.83 -2.62 -4.59
C LEU A 180 -11.95 -3.07 -3.42
N PHE A 181 -11.49 -2.16 -2.56
CA PHE A 181 -10.71 -2.53 -1.37
C PHE A 181 -11.51 -3.43 -0.42
N GLN A 182 -12.76 -3.11 -0.15
CA GLN A 182 -13.64 -3.94 0.67
C GLN A 182 -13.86 -5.33 0.05
N LYS A 183 -14.07 -5.39 -1.27
CA LYS A 183 -14.22 -6.65 -2.02
C LYS A 183 -12.95 -7.50 -1.92
N LEU A 184 -11.78 -6.93 -2.20
CA LEU A 184 -10.49 -7.62 -2.09
C LEU A 184 -10.21 -8.10 -0.66
N ASN A 185 -10.52 -7.28 0.35
CA ASN A 185 -10.39 -7.68 1.74
C ASN A 185 -11.31 -8.88 2.08
N THR A 186 -12.57 -8.85 1.66
CA THR A 186 -13.56 -9.89 1.96
C THR A 186 -13.24 -11.19 1.22
N GLU A 187 -12.97 -11.14 -0.08
CA GLU A 187 -12.79 -12.31 -0.94
C GLU A 187 -11.39 -12.94 -0.77
N LYS A 188 -10.36 -12.10 -0.72
CA LYS A 188 -8.96 -12.58 -0.68
C LYS A 188 -8.33 -12.54 0.71
N LYS A 189 -9.06 -12.08 1.73
CA LYS A 189 -8.56 -11.89 3.11
C LYS A 189 -7.30 -11.03 3.18
N LEU A 190 -7.15 -10.09 2.25
CA LEU A 190 -6.03 -9.16 2.22
C LEU A 190 -6.09 -8.21 3.41
N THR A 191 -4.95 -7.97 4.03
CA THR A 191 -4.81 -6.87 4.99
C THR A 191 -4.51 -5.60 4.20
N ILE A 192 -5.25 -4.53 4.46
CA ILE A 192 -5.11 -3.27 3.71
C ILE A 192 -4.82 -2.15 4.70
N ILE A 193 -3.75 -1.41 4.47
CA ILE A 193 -3.34 -0.25 5.28
C ILE A 193 -3.41 0.98 4.38
N VAL A 194 -4.29 1.92 4.70
CA VAL A 194 -4.55 3.11 3.88
C VAL A 194 -4.20 4.36 4.66
N ALA A 195 -3.33 5.19 4.10
CA ALA A 195 -3.20 6.58 4.54
C ALA A 195 -4.09 7.47 3.67
N THR A 196 -4.85 8.36 4.29
CA THR A 196 -5.76 9.25 3.58
C THR A 196 -6.10 10.51 4.38
N HIS A 197 -6.51 11.56 3.67
CA HIS A 197 -7.17 12.73 4.25
C HIS A 197 -8.67 12.75 3.92
N ASP A 198 -9.18 11.83 3.08
CA ASP A 198 -10.60 11.70 2.73
C ASP A 198 -11.37 10.94 3.81
N GLU A 199 -12.41 11.57 4.38
CA GLU A 199 -13.24 10.98 5.43
C GLU A 199 -14.00 9.73 4.95
N ASN A 200 -14.41 9.66 3.68
CA ASN A 200 -15.10 8.48 3.16
C ASN A 200 -14.16 7.27 3.12
N VAL A 201 -12.91 7.48 2.66
CA VAL A 201 -11.87 6.44 2.66
C VAL A 201 -11.48 6.08 4.11
N PHE A 202 -11.39 7.05 4.99
CA PHE A 202 -11.10 6.81 6.40
C PHE A 202 -12.16 5.90 7.05
N ASN A 203 -13.42 6.09 6.68
CA ASN A 203 -14.54 5.37 7.29
C ASN A 203 -14.68 3.89 6.88
N ILE A 204 -13.98 3.40 5.85
CA ILE A 204 -13.98 1.97 5.54
C ILE A 204 -13.09 1.14 6.48
N GLY A 205 -12.25 1.78 7.28
CA GLY A 205 -11.34 1.09 8.23
C GLY A 205 -12.08 0.33 9.32
N HIS A 206 -11.66 -0.91 9.56
CA HIS A 206 -12.10 -1.70 10.72
C HIS A 206 -11.50 -1.16 12.01
N LYS A 207 -10.25 -0.66 11.95
CA LYS A 207 -9.61 0.16 12.98
C LYS A 207 -9.11 1.45 12.31
N LYS A 208 -9.36 2.55 12.95
CA LYS A 208 -9.08 3.89 12.44
C LYS A 208 -8.07 4.58 13.34
N TYR A 209 -7.03 5.13 12.75
CA TYR A 209 -5.98 5.82 13.50
C TYR A 209 -5.83 7.25 13.01
N GLN A 210 -5.40 8.10 13.91
CA GLN A 210 -5.02 9.48 13.60
C GLN A 210 -3.54 9.67 13.91
N LEU A 211 -2.79 10.22 12.94
CA LEU A 211 -1.37 10.57 13.10
C LEU A 211 -1.24 12.08 13.16
N VAL A 212 -0.87 12.60 14.33
CA VAL A 212 -0.71 14.05 14.58
C VAL A 212 0.60 14.25 15.31
N ASP A 213 1.39 15.22 14.88
CA ASP A 213 2.68 15.61 15.49
C ASP A 213 3.63 14.43 15.74
N GLY A 214 3.54 13.40 14.91
CA GLY A 214 4.35 12.20 14.99
C GLY A 214 3.85 11.13 15.96
N TYR A 215 2.68 11.30 16.58
CA TYR A 215 2.03 10.32 17.46
C TYR A 215 0.84 9.68 16.76
N LEU A 216 0.67 8.35 16.95
CA LEU A 216 -0.42 7.58 16.37
C LEU A 216 -1.44 7.22 17.46
N GLU A 217 -2.69 7.59 17.27
CA GLU A 217 -3.78 7.34 18.21
C GLU A 217 -4.93 6.58 17.55
N LEU A 218 -5.51 5.62 18.27
CA LEU A 218 -6.72 4.92 17.83
C LEU A 218 -7.92 5.86 17.96
N VAL A 219 -8.70 5.96 16.88
CA VAL A 219 -9.95 6.73 16.85
C VAL A 219 -11.13 5.77 17.08
N HIS A 220 -11.97 6.08 18.04
CA HIS A 220 -13.17 5.29 18.40
C HIS A 220 -14.40 5.73 17.63
#